data_b04e96021c70a5282273335315471c84
#
_entry.id   b04e96021c70a5282273335315471c84
#
_cell.length_a   1.000
_cell.length_b   1.000
_cell.length_c   1.000
_cell.angle_alpha   90.00
_cell.angle_beta   90.00
_cell.angle_gamma   90.00
#
_symmetry.space_group_name_H-M   'P 1'
#
loop_
_entity.id
_entity.type
_entity.pdbx_description
1 polymer ?
#
loop_
_entity_poly.entity_id
_entity_poly.type
_entity_poly.pdbx_seq_one_letter_code
_entity_poly.pdbx_strand_id
1 'polypeptide(L)'
;MREVRARDENLIISPASVSTAVGFAYRGAVGDTASQLKSVMRYPFDPEQYLKASGALITTMSFSAQGREFRSANAIWLQEGMPLNQGYEQDMNAYAKASLGHADFKAGAEVARQLVNRWAMAATSGNVEELLKAGIVTTGTRAVLVNAVWFKAEWLHPFSKEVTRSGPFTAIDGSITSTAQMHRRGQFVAFQRDGVGEETIDVVHGAALTRT
;
A
#
# COMPACT_ATOMS: atom_id res chain seq x y z
N MET A 1 -8.81 -9.02 7.66
CA MET A 1 -8.13 -10.10 6.91
C MET A 1 -9.03 -11.31 6.63
N ARG A 2 -9.84 -11.81 7.59
CA ARG A 2 -10.76 -12.95 7.32
C ARG A 2 -11.85 -12.62 6.30
N GLU A 3 -12.46 -11.44 6.38
CA GLU A 3 -13.50 -10.98 5.43
C GLU A 3 -12.98 -10.77 4.00
N VAL A 4 -11.72 -10.39 3.86
CA VAL A 4 -11.08 -10.15 2.55
C VAL A 4 -10.72 -11.48 1.86
N ARG A 5 -10.47 -12.54 2.62
CA ARG A 5 -10.19 -13.89 2.09
C ARG A 5 -11.44 -14.64 1.64
N ALA A 6 -12.63 -14.16 2.01
CA ALA A 6 -13.91 -14.79 1.65
C ALA A 6 -14.40 -14.42 0.23
N ARG A 7 -13.66 -13.57 -0.48
CA ARG A 7 -13.98 -13.22 -1.87
C ARG A 7 -13.07 -14.02 -2.79
N ASP A 8 -13.65 -14.74 -3.75
CA ASP A 8 -12.92 -15.46 -4.81
C ASP A 8 -12.38 -14.48 -5.88
N GLU A 9 -11.75 -13.40 -5.42
CA GLU A 9 -11.21 -12.33 -6.25
C GLU A 9 -9.70 -12.18 -6.02
N ASN A 10 -8.99 -11.72 -7.02
CA ASN A 10 -7.58 -11.35 -6.86
C ASN A 10 -7.44 -10.23 -5.84
N LEU A 11 -6.60 -10.45 -4.84
CA LEU A 11 -6.38 -9.50 -3.76
C LEU A 11 -4.94 -9.02 -3.74
N ILE A 12 -4.76 -7.71 -3.77
CA ILE A 12 -3.48 -7.05 -3.52
C ILE A 12 -3.65 -6.12 -2.33
N ILE A 13 -2.88 -6.33 -1.28
CA ILE A 13 -2.87 -5.49 -0.07
C ILE A 13 -1.44 -5.09 0.24
N SER A 14 -1.25 -3.83 0.59
CA SER A 14 -0.02 -3.31 1.19
C SER A 14 -0.22 -3.10 2.69
N PRO A 15 0.22 -4.01 3.56
CA PRO A 15 0.12 -3.84 5.00
C PRO A 15 0.87 -2.59 5.49
N ALA A 16 1.99 -2.25 4.85
CA ALA A 16 2.75 -1.04 5.17
C ALA A 16 1.93 0.22 4.91
N SER A 17 1.21 0.29 3.78
CA SER A 17 0.33 1.42 3.45
C SER A 17 -0.79 1.58 4.48
N VAL A 18 -1.44 0.47 4.86
CA VAL A 18 -2.49 0.49 5.89
C VAL A 18 -1.92 0.97 7.22
N SER A 19 -0.77 0.43 7.64
CA SER A 19 -0.12 0.82 8.89
C SER A 19 0.26 2.30 8.89
N THR A 20 0.80 2.81 7.79
CA THR A 20 1.16 4.23 7.66
C THR A 20 -0.07 5.12 7.76
N ALA A 21 -1.13 4.84 7.01
CA ALA A 21 -2.35 5.65 7.02
C ALA A 21 -3.02 5.66 8.40
N VAL A 22 -3.15 4.48 9.05
CA VAL A 22 -3.68 4.38 10.42
C VAL A 22 -2.74 5.08 11.42
N GLY A 23 -1.43 5.09 11.17
CA GLY A 23 -0.44 5.82 11.96
C GLY A 23 -0.70 7.33 12.02
N PHE A 24 -1.26 7.93 10.97
CA PHE A 24 -1.68 9.34 10.98
C PHE A 24 -2.84 9.56 11.97
N ALA A 25 -3.83 8.67 11.95
CA ALA A 25 -4.91 8.72 12.94
C ALA A 25 -4.39 8.47 14.36
N TYR A 26 -3.45 7.55 14.54
CA TYR A 26 -2.81 7.26 15.81
C TYR A 26 -2.07 8.49 16.39
N ARG A 27 -1.37 9.26 15.53
CA ARG A 27 -0.71 10.52 15.97
C ARG A 27 -1.71 11.57 16.46
N GLY A 28 -2.90 11.61 15.91
CA GLY A 28 -3.98 12.51 16.34
C GLY A 28 -4.82 11.99 17.50
N ALA A 29 -4.71 10.72 17.83
CA ALA A 29 -5.53 10.07 18.85
C ALA A 29 -5.01 10.34 20.28
N VAL A 30 -5.92 10.40 21.23
CA VAL A 30 -5.63 10.55 22.67
C VAL A 30 -6.45 9.54 23.49
N GLY A 31 -6.02 9.28 24.73
CA GLY A 31 -6.74 8.43 25.68
C GLY A 31 -6.97 7.01 25.17
N ASP A 32 -8.18 6.52 25.31
CA ASP A 32 -8.56 5.15 24.94
C ASP A 32 -8.41 4.87 23.45
N THR A 33 -8.70 5.85 22.59
CA THR A 33 -8.54 5.71 21.14
C THR A 33 -7.09 5.44 20.77
N ALA A 34 -6.13 6.17 21.35
CA ALA A 34 -4.72 5.92 21.13
C ALA A 34 -4.29 4.54 21.62
N SER A 35 -4.76 4.13 22.80
CA SER A 35 -4.46 2.83 23.39
C SER A 35 -5.01 1.69 22.56
N GLN A 36 -6.22 1.80 22.05
CA GLN A 36 -6.84 0.81 21.17
C GLN A 36 -6.13 0.69 19.83
N LEU A 37 -5.80 1.83 19.19
CA LEU A 37 -5.04 1.83 17.94
C LEU A 37 -3.67 1.18 18.12
N LYS A 38 -2.95 1.53 19.20
CA LYS A 38 -1.66 0.91 19.54
C LYS A 38 -1.78 -0.61 19.66
N SER A 39 -2.79 -1.09 20.39
CA SER A 39 -3.01 -2.51 20.62
C SER A 39 -3.37 -3.27 19.33
N VAL A 40 -4.35 -2.79 18.56
CA VAL A 40 -4.85 -3.45 17.35
C VAL A 40 -3.78 -3.49 16.26
N MET A 41 -3.07 -2.39 16.06
CA MET A 41 -2.02 -2.26 15.05
C MET A 41 -0.66 -2.80 15.54
N ARG A 42 -0.56 -3.15 16.82
CA ARG A 42 0.69 -3.60 17.47
C ARG A 42 1.83 -2.60 17.29
N TYR A 43 1.52 -1.31 17.40
CA TYR A 43 2.56 -0.30 17.29
C TYR A 43 3.52 -0.37 18.48
N PRO A 44 4.85 -0.47 18.22
CA PRO A 44 5.84 -0.63 19.30
C PRO A 44 6.12 0.67 20.07
N PHE A 45 5.81 1.81 19.45
CA PHE A 45 6.14 3.14 19.97
C PHE A 45 4.88 3.93 20.37
N ASP A 46 5.08 5.04 21.05
CA ASP A 46 4.04 6.06 21.22
C ASP A 46 3.69 6.74 19.86
N PRO A 47 2.62 7.55 19.80
CA PRO A 47 2.17 8.12 18.54
C PRO A 47 3.20 8.97 17.81
N GLU A 48 3.96 9.80 18.53
CA GLU A 48 4.96 10.69 17.95
C GLU A 48 6.19 9.90 17.46
N GLN A 49 6.71 9.02 18.30
CA GLN A 49 7.84 8.16 17.94
C GLN A 49 7.51 7.23 16.77
N TYR A 50 6.29 6.69 16.73
CA TYR A 50 5.84 5.87 15.59
C TYR A 50 5.85 6.67 14.29
N LEU A 51 5.31 7.89 14.31
CA LEU A 51 5.28 8.75 13.13
C LEU A 51 6.69 9.07 12.62
N LYS A 52 7.60 9.43 13.51
CA LYS A 52 9.01 9.70 13.18
C LYS A 52 9.70 8.49 12.58
N ALA A 53 9.54 7.32 13.21
CA ALA A 53 10.16 6.08 12.74
C ALA A 53 9.61 5.64 11.36
N SER A 54 8.28 5.70 11.17
CA SER A 54 7.66 5.34 9.91
C SER A 54 8.02 6.30 8.77
N GLY A 55 8.09 7.60 9.06
CA GLY A 55 8.51 8.60 8.08
C GLY A 55 9.98 8.46 7.69
N ALA A 56 10.87 8.18 8.64
CA ALA A 56 12.26 7.88 8.36
C ALA A 56 12.42 6.64 7.49
N LEU A 57 11.67 5.57 7.78
CA LEU A 57 11.66 4.35 6.98
C LEU A 57 11.21 4.63 5.54
N ILE A 58 10.10 5.34 5.34
CA ILE A 58 9.60 5.71 4.02
C ILE A 58 10.65 6.53 3.26
N THR A 59 11.28 7.49 3.92
CA THR A 59 12.32 8.32 3.32
C THR A 59 13.52 7.49 2.87
N THR A 60 13.96 6.55 3.71
CA THR A 60 15.08 5.64 3.39
C THR A 60 14.74 4.69 2.24
N MET A 61 13.48 4.22 2.18
CA MET A 61 13.02 3.32 1.12
C MET A 61 12.72 4.06 -0.19
N SER A 62 12.49 5.37 -0.15
CA SER A 62 12.19 6.15 -1.36
C SER A 62 13.44 6.36 -2.19
N PHE A 63 13.42 5.88 -3.42
CA PHE A 63 14.51 6.05 -4.36
C PHE A 63 14.01 6.16 -5.81
N SER A 64 14.82 6.82 -6.63
CA SER A 64 14.63 6.85 -8.09
C SER A 64 16.01 6.86 -8.72
N ALA A 65 16.48 5.71 -9.20
CA ALA A 65 17.78 5.58 -9.84
C ALA A 65 17.85 4.35 -10.76
N GLN A 66 18.47 4.51 -11.94
CA GLN A 66 18.83 3.41 -12.84
C GLN A 66 17.67 2.44 -13.16
N GLY A 67 16.50 2.95 -13.51
CA GLY A 67 15.34 2.11 -13.86
C GLY A 67 14.62 1.48 -12.67
N ARG A 68 15.03 1.82 -11.43
CA ARG A 68 14.38 1.40 -10.19
C ARG A 68 13.76 2.59 -9.50
N GLU A 69 12.55 2.44 -9.05
CA GLU A 69 11.80 3.50 -8.40
C GLU A 69 10.91 2.94 -7.29
N PHE A 70 10.98 3.53 -6.12
CA PHE A 70 10.02 3.36 -5.06
C PHE A 70 9.58 4.73 -4.58
N ARG A 71 8.29 4.98 -4.63
CA ARG A 71 7.66 6.22 -4.13
C ARG A 71 6.53 5.86 -3.19
N SER A 72 6.41 6.63 -2.13
CA SER A 72 5.24 6.61 -1.25
C SER A 72 4.70 8.04 -1.16
N ALA A 73 3.45 8.21 -1.53
CA ALA A 73 2.74 9.47 -1.42
C ALA A 73 1.67 9.35 -0.32
N ASN A 74 1.65 10.33 0.58
CA ASN A 74 0.75 10.37 1.71
C ASN A 74 -0.09 11.65 1.66
N ALA A 75 -1.37 11.54 1.98
CA ALA A 75 -2.22 12.71 2.17
C ALA A 75 -3.26 12.49 3.26
N ILE A 76 -3.63 13.59 3.86
CA ILE A 76 -4.75 13.67 4.79
C ILE A 76 -5.68 14.75 4.24
N TRP A 77 -6.89 14.35 3.90
CA TRP A 77 -7.93 15.26 3.46
C TRP A 77 -8.95 15.43 4.57
N LEU A 78 -9.20 16.65 4.97
CA LEU A 78 -10.10 16.98 6.08
C LEU A 78 -11.30 17.75 5.59
N GLN A 79 -12.43 17.59 6.31
CA GLN A 79 -13.58 18.44 6.07
C GLN A 79 -13.18 19.91 6.21
N GLU A 80 -13.60 20.73 5.26
CA GLU A 80 -13.40 22.17 5.30
C GLU A 80 -13.93 22.78 6.60
N GLY A 81 -13.15 23.70 7.19
CA GLY A 81 -13.43 24.31 8.48
C GLY A 81 -13.19 23.41 9.71
N MET A 82 -12.67 22.18 9.54
CA MET A 82 -12.30 21.35 10.68
C MET A 82 -11.02 21.90 11.32
N PRO A 83 -11.03 22.24 12.62
CA PRO A 83 -9.83 22.71 13.29
C PRO A 83 -8.82 21.57 13.46
N LEU A 84 -7.55 21.86 13.19
CA LEU A 84 -6.42 20.99 13.48
C LEU A 84 -5.59 21.54 14.62
N ASN A 85 -5.05 20.62 15.41
CA ASN A 85 -4.00 20.96 16.35
C ASN A 85 -2.71 21.34 15.59
N GLN A 86 -2.14 22.50 15.91
CA GLN A 86 -0.94 23.00 15.23
C GLN A 86 0.24 22.01 15.32
N GLY A 87 0.41 21.33 16.45
CA GLY A 87 1.46 20.31 16.61
C GLY A 87 1.25 19.11 15.72
N TYR A 88 -0.02 18.70 15.48
CA TYR A 88 -0.34 17.63 14.55
C TYR A 88 0.04 17.99 13.10
N GLU A 89 -0.33 19.19 12.66
CA GLU A 89 0.00 19.68 11.34
C GLU A 89 1.52 19.75 11.10
N GLN A 90 2.26 20.28 12.08
CA GLN A 90 3.72 20.34 12.04
C GLN A 90 4.33 18.94 11.90
N ASP A 91 3.86 17.98 12.68
CA ASP A 91 4.37 16.62 12.66
C ASP A 91 4.04 15.89 11.33
N MET A 92 2.85 16.11 10.77
CA MET A 92 2.50 15.55 9.46
C MET A 92 3.43 16.08 8.37
N ASN A 93 3.72 17.37 8.36
CA ASN A 93 4.64 17.96 7.40
C ASN A 93 6.09 17.51 7.61
N ALA A 94 6.56 17.53 8.86
CA ALA A 94 7.96 17.25 9.19
C ALA A 94 8.32 15.77 9.02
N TYR A 95 7.48 14.88 9.54
CA TYR A 95 7.81 13.46 9.67
C TYR A 95 7.05 12.57 8.69
N ALA A 96 5.75 12.74 8.54
CA ALA A 96 4.95 11.89 7.64
C ALA A 96 5.18 12.20 6.16
N LYS A 97 5.70 13.38 5.82
CA LYS A 97 5.75 13.88 4.44
C LYS A 97 4.39 13.79 3.76
N ALA A 98 3.34 14.04 4.55
CA ALA A 98 1.96 13.95 4.10
C ALA A 98 1.45 15.31 3.67
N SER A 99 0.79 15.36 2.51
CA SER A 99 0.04 16.54 2.08
C SER A 99 -1.21 16.70 2.94
N LEU A 100 -1.44 17.90 3.47
CA LEU A 100 -2.69 18.26 4.13
C LEU A 100 -3.58 18.98 3.14
N GLY A 101 -4.76 18.45 2.91
CA GLY A 101 -5.77 19.02 2.03
C GLY A 101 -7.09 19.24 2.77
N HIS A 102 -7.89 20.17 2.29
CA HIS A 102 -9.24 20.40 2.76
C HIS A 102 -10.22 20.20 1.62
N ALA A 103 -11.37 19.62 1.91
CA ALA A 103 -12.45 19.42 0.96
C ALA A 103 -13.81 19.49 1.68
N ASP A 104 -14.79 20.06 1.03
CA ASP A 104 -16.13 20.11 1.59
C ASP A 104 -16.89 18.80 1.29
N PHE A 105 -16.67 17.80 2.14
CA PHE A 105 -17.38 16.53 2.05
C PHE A 105 -18.88 16.67 2.34
N LYS A 106 -19.25 17.64 3.20
CA LYS A 106 -20.65 17.84 3.61
C LYS A 106 -21.51 18.38 2.47
N ALA A 107 -21.05 19.40 1.77
CA ALA A 107 -21.81 20.04 0.72
C ALA A 107 -21.56 19.41 -0.66
N GLY A 108 -20.38 18.78 -0.89
CA GLY A 108 -20.00 18.30 -2.20
C GLY A 108 -19.16 17.01 -2.16
N ALA A 109 -19.71 15.93 -1.60
CA ALA A 109 -18.98 14.66 -1.42
C ALA A 109 -18.36 14.13 -2.74
N GLU A 110 -19.06 14.22 -3.86
CA GLU A 110 -18.54 13.77 -5.15
C GLU A 110 -17.41 14.69 -5.68
N VAL A 111 -17.55 15.99 -5.51
CA VAL A 111 -16.50 16.96 -5.88
C VAL A 111 -15.25 16.72 -5.02
N ALA A 112 -15.43 16.49 -3.71
CA ALA A 112 -14.36 16.15 -2.79
C ALA A 112 -13.67 14.83 -3.18
N ARG A 113 -14.43 13.79 -3.53
CA ARG A 113 -13.91 12.52 -4.03
C ARG A 113 -13.02 12.72 -5.26
N GLN A 114 -13.50 13.48 -6.23
CA GLN A 114 -12.74 13.77 -7.45
C GLN A 114 -11.47 14.58 -7.17
N LEU A 115 -11.50 15.49 -6.19
CA LEU A 115 -10.32 16.23 -5.75
C LEU A 115 -9.24 15.29 -5.20
N VAL A 116 -9.61 14.35 -4.34
CA VAL A 116 -8.71 13.32 -3.80
C VAL A 116 -8.15 12.44 -4.92
N ASN A 117 -8.98 12.00 -5.88
CA ASN A 117 -8.54 11.19 -7.01
C ASN A 117 -7.56 11.96 -7.92
N ARG A 118 -7.80 13.24 -8.19
CA ARG A 118 -6.84 14.07 -8.95
C ARG A 118 -5.49 14.19 -8.25
N TRP A 119 -5.50 14.35 -6.92
CA TRP A 119 -4.27 14.34 -6.15
C TRP A 119 -3.56 12.99 -6.26
N ALA A 120 -4.28 11.87 -6.10
CA ALA A 120 -3.70 10.53 -6.20
C ALA A 120 -3.07 10.27 -7.58
N MET A 121 -3.76 10.65 -8.65
CA MET A 121 -3.25 10.55 -10.01
C MET A 121 -1.96 11.37 -10.19
N ALA A 122 -1.94 12.62 -9.73
CA ALA A 122 -0.75 13.46 -9.79
C ALA A 122 0.42 12.90 -8.96
N ALA A 123 0.15 12.46 -7.73
CA ALA A 123 1.16 11.92 -6.81
C ALA A 123 1.76 10.59 -7.28
N THR A 124 1.03 9.84 -8.11
CA THR A 124 1.47 8.54 -8.66
C THR A 124 1.87 8.61 -10.14
N SER A 125 2.07 9.82 -10.67
CA SER A 125 2.44 10.03 -12.09
C SER A 125 1.46 9.33 -13.07
N GLY A 126 0.17 9.38 -12.78
CA GLY A 126 -0.89 8.80 -13.59
C GLY A 126 -1.14 7.30 -13.37
N ASN A 127 -0.41 6.64 -12.47
CA ASN A 127 -0.55 5.19 -12.28
C ASN A 127 -1.78 4.78 -11.44
N VAL A 128 -2.37 5.71 -10.68
CA VAL A 128 -3.61 5.50 -9.93
C VAL A 128 -4.64 6.54 -10.40
N GLU A 129 -5.48 6.15 -11.34
CA GLU A 129 -6.49 7.05 -11.93
C GLU A 129 -7.69 7.24 -10.99
N GLU A 130 -8.16 6.19 -10.34
CA GLU A 130 -9.26 6.21 -9.42
C GLU A 130 -8.95 5.47 -8.13
N LEU A 131 -8.54 6.22 -7.11
CA LEU A 131 -8.28 5.69 -5.77
C LEU A 131 -9.59 5.44 -4.99
N LEU A 132 -10.50 6.39 -5.05
CA LEU A 132 -11.79 6.35 -4.39
C LEU A 132 -12.89 6.14 -5.42
N LYS A 133 -13.57 5.00 -5.36
CA LYS A 133 -14.71 4.70 -6.22
C LYS A 133 -15.93 5.55 -5.84
N ALA A 134 -16.84 5.72 -6.77
CA ALA A 134 -18.10 6.41 -6.53
C ALA A 134 -18.85 5.81 -5.31
N GLY A 135 -19.41 6.67 -4.47
CA GLY A 135 -20.15 6.28 -3.26
C GLY A 135 -19.29 6.00 -2.02
N ILE A 136 -17.97 5.90 -2.12
CA ILE A 136 -17.08 5.70 -0.95
C ILE A 136 -17.06 6.95 -0.05
N VAL A 137 -17.05 8.14 -0.66
CA VAL A 137 -17.12 9.42 0.05
C VAL A 137 -18.57 9.84 0.15
N THR A 138 -19.00 10.19 1.35
CA THR A 138 -20.37 10.60 1.67
C THR A 138 -20.38 11.94 2.41
N THR A 139 -21.56 12.54 2.57
CA THR A 139 -21.74 13.76 3.39
C THR A 139 -21.38 13.54 4.86
N GLY A 140 -21.30 12.28 5.31
CA GLY A 140 -20.82 11.88 6.63
C GLY A 140 -19.31 11.83 6.78
N THR A 141 -18.55 11.84 5.67
CA THR A 141 -17.08 11.81 5.68
C THR A 141 -16.52 13.06 6.38
N ARG A 142 -15.52 12.90 7.22
CA ARG A 142 -14.83 13.99 7.93
C ARG A 142 -13.36 14.03 7.64
N ALA A 143 -12.77 12.88 7.37
CA ALA A 143 -11.37 12.75 7.00
C ALA A 143 -11.19 11.59 6.02
N VAL A 144 -10.22 11.73 5.12
CA VAL A 144 -9.74 10.66 4.22
C VAL A 144 -8.23 10.58 4.37
N LEU A 145 -7.75 9.45 4.86
CA LEU A 145 -6.32 9.17 4.99
C LEU A 145 -5.89 8.37 3.77
N VAL A 146 -4.88 8.84 3.08
CA VAL A 146 -4.41 8.25 1.83
C VAL A 146 -2.94 7.90 1.95
N ASN A 147 -2.62 6.67 1.56
CA ASN A 147 -1.26 6.28 1.22
C ASN A 147 -1.29 5.59 -0.16
N ALA A 148 -0.44 6.04 -1.05
CA ALA A 148 -0.22 5.44 -2.36
C ALA A 148 1.25 5.03 -2.48
N VAL A 149 1.48 3.79 -2.89
CA VAL A 149 2.82 3.25 -3.11
C VAL A 149 2.99 2.91 -4.58
N TRP A 150 4.09 3.37 -5.15
CA TRP A 150 4.55 3.04 -6.48
C TRP A 150 5.89 2.33 -6.40
N PHE A 151 5.98 1.17 -7.05
CA PHE A 151 7.21 0.41 -7.16
C PHE A 151 7.44 -0.01 -8.60
N LYS A 152 8.62 0.28 -9.12
CA LYS A 152 9.11 -0.18 -10.42
C LYS A 152 10.56 -0.61 -10.25
N ALA A 153 10.88 -1.81 -10.69
CA ALA A 153 12.24 -2.29 -10.72
C ALA A 153 12.42 -3.35 -11.80
N GLU A 154 13.62 -3.44 -12.33
CA GLU A 154 14.01 -4.58 -13.13
C GLU A 154 14.42 -5.75 -12.21
N TRP A 155 14.17 -6.96 -12.68
CA TRP A 155 14.67 -8.14 -11.99
C TRP A 155 16.20 -8.13 -11.98
N LEU A 156 16.82 -8.45 -10.84
CA LEU A 156 18.28 -8.59 -10.75
C LEU A 156 18.82 -9.59 -11.80
N HIS A 157 18.01 -10.58 -12.07
CA HIS A 157 18.24 -11.58 -13.11
C HIS A 157 16.97 -11.70 -13.94
N PRO A 158 16.89 -11.01 -15.09
CA PRO A 158 15.68 -10.97 -15.90
C PRO A 158 15.25 -12.36 -16.41
N PHE A 159 13.95 -12.51 -16.59
CA PHE A 159 13.41 -13.65 -17.34
C PHE A 159 13.61 -13.42 -18.83
N SER A 160 14.13 -14.43 -19.55
CA SER A 160 14.19 -14.36 -21.01
C SER A 160 12.78 -14.50 -21.62
N LYS A 161 12.48 -13.62 -22.58
CA LYS A 161 11.21 -13.66 -23.28
C LYS A 161 11.04 -14.92 -24.13
N GLU A 162 12.17 -15.45 -24.66
CA GLU A 162 12.19 -16.62 -25.54
C GLU A 162 11.77 -17.91 -24.82
N VAL A 163 11.91 -17.97 -23.50
CA VAL A 163 11.47 -19.14 -22.71
C VAL A 163 10.12 -18.94 -22.04
N THR A 164 9.46 -17.81 -22.31
CA THR A 164 8.06 -17.62 -21.89
C THR A 164 7.17 -18.55 -22.69
N ARG A 165 6.36 -19.35 -22.02
CA ARG A 165 5.48 -20.35 -22.64
C ARG A 165 4.14 -20.42 -21.92
N SER A 166 3.09 -20.81 -22.65
CA SER A 166 1.80 -21.09 -22.04
C SER A 166 1.85 -22.33 -21.17
N GLY A 167 1.24 -22.25 -20.02
CA GLY A 167 1.15 -23.34 -19.05
C GLY A 167 -0.15 -23.28 -18.25
N PRO A 168 -0.55 -24.39 -17.61
CA PRO A 168 -1.75 -24.42 -16.80
C PRO A 168 -1.61 -23.57 -15.54
N PHE A 169 -2.64 -22.81 -15.23
CA PHE A 169 -2.81 -22.10 -13.96
C PHE A 169 -4.09 -22.60 -13.32
N THR A 170 -3.98 -23.11 -12.11
CA THR A 170 -5.12 -23.59 -11.33
C THR A 170 -5.57 -22.48 -10.37
N ALA A 171 -6.79 -21.99 -10.54
CA ALA A 171 -7.39 -21.01 -9.65
C ALA A 171 -7.85 -21.65 -8.33
N ILE A 172 -8.25 -20.85 -7.35
CA ILE A 172 -8.64 -21.31 -6.02
C ILE A 172 -9.91 -22.18 -6.05
N ASP A 173 -10.77 -21.99 -7.05
CA ASP A 173 -11.97 -22.77 -7.29
C ASP A 173 -11.69 -24.11 -8.01
N GLY A 174 -10.42 -24.41 -8.30
CA GLY A 174 -9.97 -25.59 -9.03
C GLY A 174 -10.07 -25.46 -10.56
N SER A 175 -10.57 -24.36 -11.09
CA SER A 175 -10.58 -24.13 -12.53
C SER A 175 -9.17 -24.01 -13.10
N ILE A 176 -8.94 -24.55 -14.31
CA ILE A 176 -7.63 -24.52 -14.95
C ILE A 176 -7.72 -23.63 -16.20
N THR A 177 -6.88 -22.62 -16.25
CA THR A 177 -6.73 -21.75 -17.42
C THR A 177 -5.31 -21.82 -17.96
N SER A 178 -5.13 -21.62 -19.27
CA SER A 178 -3.80 -21.49 -19.86
C SER A 178 -3.36 -20.03 -19.81
N THR A 179 -2.19 -19.77 -19.23
CA THR A 179 -1.63 -18.42 -19.13
C THR A 179 -0.16 -18.40 -19.54
N ALA A 180 0.32 -17.25 -20.02
CA ALA A 180 1.73 -17.07 -20.33
C ALA A 180 2.53 -17.04 -19.02
N GLN A 181 3.51 -17.93 -18.92
CA GLN A 181 4.37 -18.09 -17.74
C GLN A 181 5.82 -17.79 -18.12
N MET A 182 6.45 -16.92 -17.36
CA MET A 182 7.87 -16.62 -17.50
C MET A 182 8.67 -17.68 -16.70
N HIS A 183 9.66 -18.28 -17.35
CA HIS A 183 10.49 -19.31 -16.74
C HIS A 183 11.94 -18.84 -16.57
N ARG A 184 12.55 -19.24 -15.45
CA ARG A 184 13.97 -19.06 -15.20
C ARG A 184 14.48 -20.17 -14.30
N ARG A 185 15.65 -20.74 -14.67
CA ARG A 185 16.39 -21.66 -13.79
C ARG A 185 17.56 -20.94 -13.14
N GLY A 186 17.84 -21.23 -11.89
CA GLY A 186 18.95 -20.67 -11.14
C GLY A 186 19.01 -21.22 -9.74
N GLN A 187 20.06 -20.88 -9.03
CA GLN A 187 20.15 -21.14 -7.59
C GLN A 187 19.39 -20.04 -6.85
N PHE A 188 18.52 -20.44 -5.95
CA PHE A 188 17.72 -19.54 -5.12
C PHE A 188 17.87 -19.96 -3.66
N VAL A 189 17.96 -18.96 -2.78
CA VAL A 189 17.87 -19.22 -1.34
C VAL A 189 16.40 -19.42 -1.02
N ALA A 190 16.03 -20.63 -0.65
CA ALA A 190 14.67 -20.97 -0.23
C ALA A 190 14.61 -21.03 1.29
N PHE A 191 13.61 -20.39 1.87
CA PHE A 191 13.31 -20.44 3.30
C PHE A 191 12.14 -21.40 3.51
N GLN A 192 12.39 -22.53 4.12
CA GLN A 192 11.35 -23.41 4.63
C GLN A 192 11.13 -23.11 6.11
N ARG A 193 9.93 -23.47 6.63
CA ARG A 193 9.56 -23.20 8.03
C ARG A 193 10.51 -23.83 9.04
N ASP A 194 11.18 -24.92 8.65
CA ASP A 194 12.05 -25.74 9.51
C ASP A 194 13.54 -25.67 9.12
N GLY A 195 13.94 -24.76 8.22
CA GLY A 195 15.34 -24.60 7.82
C GLY A 195 15.57 -23.69 6.62
N VAL A 196 16.83 -23.39 6.38
CA VAL A 196 17.31 -22.63 5.19
C VAL A 196 18.07 -23.63 4.33
N GLY A 197 17.69 -23.76 3.08
CA GLY A 197 18.38 -24.58 2.09
C GLY A 197 18.64 -23.81 0.80
N GLU A 198 19.72 -24.18 0.08
CA GLU A 198 19.91 -23.76 -1.30
C GLU A 198 19.28 -24.83 -2.22
N GLU A 199 18.29 -24.43 -3.00
CA GLU A 199 17.63 -25.31 -3.95
C GLU A 199 17.64 -24.69 -5.34
N THR A 200 17.72 -25.53 -6.37
CA THR A 200 17.51 -25.11 -7.74
C THR A 200 16.00 -25.12 -7.99
N ILE A 201 15.43 -23.93 -8.13
CA ILE A 201 13.99 -23.76 -8.30
C ILE A 201 13.70 -23.19 -9.68
N ASP A 202 12.72 -23.77 -10.38
CA ASP A 202 12.11 -23.11 -11.53
C ASP A 202 11.16 -22.02 -11.04
N VAL A 203 11.58 -20.74 -11.17
CA VAL A 203 10.70 -19.62 -10.81
C VAL A 203 9.77 -19.34 -11.97
N VAL A 204 8.49 -19.55 -11.72
CA VAL A 204 7.41 -19.21 -12.65
C VAL A 204 6.76 -17.93 -12.16
N HIS A 205 6.84 -16.86 -12.97
CA HIS A 205 6.17 -15.60 -12.68
C HIS A 205 4.92 -15.46 -13.53
N GLY A 206 3.79 -15.15 -12.89
CA GLY A 206 2.46 -15.07 -13.52
C GLY A 206 1.48 -16.13 -13.03
N ALA A 207 1.96 -17.11 -12.26
CA ALA A 207 1.10 -18.00 -11.48
C ALA A 207 1.46 -17.86 -10.00
N ALA A 208 0.50 -17.98 -9.12
CA ALA A 208 0.77 -18.08 -7.69
C ALA A 208 1.78 -19.21 -7.46
N LEU A 209 2.72 -18.99 -6.52
CA LEU A 209 3.69 -19.99 -6.12
C LEU A 209 2.94 -21.29 -5.79
N THR A 210 2.92 -22.24 -6.71
CA THR A 210 2.47 -23.59 -6.41
C THR A 210 3.61 -24.31 -5.72
N ARG A 211 3.39 -24.71 -4.48
CA ARG A 211 4.25 -25.67 -3.81
C ARG A 211 4.11 -27.00 -4.54
N THR A 212 5.17 -27.55 -5.06
CA THR A 212 5.32 -29.01 -5.24
C THR A 212 5.76 -29.60 -3.94
#